data_0a36903f5c2d87c7df28dabb9e152946
#
_entry.id   0a36903f5c2d87c7df28dabb9e152946
#
_cell.length_a   1.000
_cell.length_b   1.000
_cell.length_c   1.000
_cell.angle_alpha   90.00
_cell.angle_beta   90.00
_cell.angle_gamma   90.00
#
_symmetry.space_group_name_H-M   'P 1'
#
loop_
_entity.id
_entity.type
_entity.pdbx_description
1 polymer ?
#
loop_
_entity_poly.entity_id
_entity_poly.type
_entity_poly.pdbx_seq_one_letter_code
_entity_poly.pdbx_strand_id
1 'polypeptide(L)'
;MNLRVRLGIVAEFDQTPTAVRIGSRSFFVLRDAAGLRLVSDVCPHQGGAVFDQGDHLECPIHGWRFDRATGRCLNAPSRALASFPLVLDDGAVYAELPPELVGSGDGLRSTTAAGLTLTLHSHACLEIARDDFTLLTDPWLDGPAFFSAWAPNPPPAVSGRELKPDAILITHEHSDHFHEPTLRHFDRRTPIYVPDFPNQRLQRRLAALGFSNVQVLRFGERHGLGADWTLTAFEPDSYWNDALVLIDAGGFRIFDVNDAGLNPRIARMVGAVDLLAVQFSAGASGYPWTWSHLSDAQKIAISEQMCAGKLKLIADAATTYRAAAVLPFASHFALWHEDHEVYAAMMKRNTLEDVRAALTGTGANLVDLMPGDAWHAGTGMIARGSRVSAPFDRQAFAAAFPTDESLSNDELVTYLLRLNQVPEIGLCEDLTVRITGRPAAAHPAVDLAFAITAGCVRMLDAMPDRANITMTMPLSILTAVVRDDLSWDEAFIGYWCRFDRHPNVYHAGFWRLFQAPYFQKAPRLQTAAEATAINRHSPVAQVLETHGAAADRVLRRHGLYCLGCHHSTSDSIELAARQHGVDPRHVDLIVKELNRAAAGGG
;
A
#
# COMPACT_ATOMS: atom_id res chain seq x y z
N MET A 1 -29.21 -0.24 4.61
CA MET A 1 -29.88 -1.42 5.23
C MET A 1 -29.08 -2.63 4.78
N ASN A 2 -28.64 -3.49 5.69
CA ASN A 2 -27.89 -4.69 5.31
C ASN A 2 -28.77 -5.68 4.55
N LEU A 3 -28.18 -6.43 3.64
CA LEU A 3 -28.83 -7.52 2.94
C LEU A 3 -28.61 -8.82 3.71
N ARG A 4 -29.67 -9.64 3.81
CA ARG A 4 -29.63 -10.95 4.44
C ARG A 4 -29.35 -12.00 3.36
N VAL A 5 -28.19 -12.68 3.46
CA VAL A 5 -27.74 -13.67 2.49
C VAL A 5 -27.65 -15.05 3.16
N ARG A 6 -28.33 -16.04 2.62
CA ARG A 6 -28.26 -17.41 3.11
C ARG A 6 -26.91 -18.03 2.76
N LEU A 7 -26.19 -18.59 3.76
CA LEU A 7 -24.89 -19.24 3.57
C LEU A 7 -25.02 -20.75 3.47
N GLY A 8 -25.93 -21.36 4.22
CA GLY A 8 -26.11 -22.80 4.28
C GLY A 8 -26.88 -23.22 5.53
N ILE A 9 -26.71 -24.46 5.98
CA ILE A 9 -27.25 -24.95 7.25
C ILE A 9 -26.13 -25.09 8.28
N VAL A 10 -26.45 -25.05 9.57
CA VAL A 10 -25.47 -25.04 10.68
C VAL A 10 -24.49 -26.21 10.59
N ALA A 11 -24.96 -27.40 10.17
CA ALA A 11 -24.12 -28.60 10.05
C ALA A 11 -23.01 -28.49 8.99
N GLU A 12 -23.17 -27.61 7.99
CA GLU A 12 -22.12 -27.35 6.98
C GLU A 12 -20.92 -26.61 7.54
N PHE A 13 -21.06 -26.04 8.74
CA PHE A 13 -20.02 -25.24 9.42
C PHE A 13 -19.47 -25.92 10.69
N ASP A 14 -19.54 -27.26 10.76
CA ASP A 14 -18.99 -28.01 11.89
C ASP A 14 -17.45 -28.05 11.88
N GLN A 15 -16.87 -27.98 10.67
CA GLN A 15 -15.42 -27.85 10.51
C GLN A 15 -15.07 -26.44 10.04
N THR A 16 -14.43 -25.66 10.89
CA THR A 16 -14.04 -24.27 10.59
C THR A 16 -12.51 -24.11 10.64
N PRO A 17 -11.94 -23.17 9.85
CA PRO A 17 -12.57 -22.23 8.93
C PRO A 17 -13.23 -22.90 7.74
N THR A 18 -14.44 -22.46 7.38
CA THR A 18 -15.10 -22.87 6.14
C THR A 18 -15.13 -21.69 5.18
N ALA A 19 -14.52 -21.85 4.00
CA ALA A 19 -14.59 -20.83 2.96
C ALA A 19 -16.00 -20.78 2.37
N VAL A 20 -16.59 -19.60 2.29
CA VAL A 20 -17.90 -19.35 1.68
C VAL A 20 -17.80 -18.26 0.64
N ARG A 21 -18.61 -18.34 -0.40
CA ARG A 21 -18.67 -17.36 -1.47
C ARG A 21 -20.01 -16.62 -1.47
N ILE A 22 -19.98 -15.29 -1.52
CA ILE A 22 -21.15 -14.43 -1.58
C ILE A 22 -20.95 -13.48 -2.77
N GLY A 23 -21.70 -13.69 -3.84
CA GLY A 23 -21.42 -13.04 -5.12
C GLY A 23 -20.04 -13.41 -5.64
N SER A 24 -19.23 -12.41 -5.99
CA SER A 24 -17.84 -12.62 -6.43
C SER A 24 -16.83 -12.72 -5.29
N ARG A 25 -17.23 -12.44 -4.04
CA ARG A 25 -16.35 -12.36 -2.87
C ARG A 25 -16.28 -13.65 -2.09
N SER A 26 -15.12 -13.89 -1.47
CA SER A 26 -14.91 -14.99 -0.54
C SER A 26 -14.82 -14.48 0.90
N PHE A 27 -15.21 -15.34 1.81
CA PHE A 27 -15.18 -15.11 3.26
C PHE A 27 -14.84 -16.42 3.95
N PHE A 28 -14.50 -16.35 5.24
CA PHE A 28 -14.45 -17.52 6.10
C PHE A 28 -15.57 -17.48 7.12
N VAL A 29 -16.23 -18.61 7.33
CA VAL A 29 -17.02 -18.84 8.53
C VAL A 29 -16.08 -19.45 9.57
N LEU A 30 -15.93 -18.78 10.70
CA LEU A 30 -15.15 -19.22 11.85
C LEU A 30 -16.09 -19.63 12.97
N ARG A 31 -15.60 -20.46 13.91
CA ARG A 31 -16.34 -20.84 15.11
C ARG A 31 -15.46 -20.60 16.34
N ASP A 32 -15.96 -19.82 17.27
CA ASP A 32 -15.37 -19.63 18.61
C ASP A 32 -16.37 -20.02 19.71
N ALA A 33 -16.02 -19.76 20.96
CA ALA A 33 -16.88 -20.05 22.10
C ALA A 33 -18.22 -19.26 22.10
N ALA A 34 -18.29 -18.16 21.36
CA ALA A 34 -19.49 -17.33 21.21
C ALA A 34 -20.39 -17.78 20.02
N GLY A 35 -19.93 -18.71 19.17
CA GLY A 35 -20.66 -19.25 18.05
C GLY A 35 -20.01 -19.05 16.69
N LEU A 36 -20.81 -19.02 15.63
CA LEU A 36 -20.35 -18.81 14.24
C LEU A 36 -20.15 -17.32 13.97
N ARG A 37 -19.12 -17.01 13.17
CA ARG A 37 -18.74 -15.67 12.76
C ARG A 37 -18.32 -15.67 11.30
N LEU A 38 -18.80 -14.71 10.53
CA LEU A 38 -18.30 -14.49 9.18
C LEU A 38 -17.18 -13.47 9.24
N VAL A 39 -16.04 -13.77 8.61
CA VAL A 39 -14.94 -12.81 8.46
C VAL A 39 -14.53 -12.68 7.01
N SER A 40 -14.07 -11.49 6.63
CA SER A 40 -13.44 -11.27 5.32
C SER A 40 -12.15 -12.06 5.23
N ASP A 41 -11.84 -12.60 4.07
CA ASP A 41 -10.53 -13.16 3.74
C ASP A 41 -9.56 -12.12 3.17
N VAL A 42 -9.87 -10.83 3.33
CA VAL A 42 -9.00 -9.71 2.95
C VAL A 42 -8.19 -9.26 4.16
N CYS A 43 -6.86 -9.28 4.00
CA CYS A 43 -5.92 -8.86 5.04
C CYS A 43 -6.06 -7.36 5.34
N PRO A 44 -6.22 -6.94 6.61
CA PRO A 44 -6.35 -5.52 6.96
C PRO A 44 -5.04 -4.74 6.84
N HIS A 45 -3.94 -5.37 6.44
CA HIS A 45 -2.65 -4.70 6.24
C HIS A 45 -2.61 -3.95 4.91
N GLN A 46 -2.69 -4.66 3.80
CA GLN A 46 -2.65 -4.10 2.44
C GLN A 46 -3.66 -4.77 1.50
N GLY A 47 -4.78 -5.25 2.05
CA GLY A 47 -5.84 -5.84 1.24
C GLY A 47 -5.51 -7.19 0.59
N GLY A 48 -4.37 -7.81 0.91
CA GLY A 48 -4.00 -9.11 0.35
C GLY A 48 -4.97 -10.23 0.75
N ALA A 49 -5.11 -11.24 -0.09
CA ALA A 49 -5.93 -12.40 0.24
C ALA A 49 -5.32 -13.23 1.37
N VAL A 50 -6.18 -13.72 2.24
CA VAL A 50 -5.84 -14.58 3.38
C VAL A 50 -6.20 -16.02 3.03
N PHE A 51 -5.32 -16.97 3.37
CA PHE A 51 -5.46 -18.39 3.09
C PHE A 51 -5.40 -19.22 4.38
N ASP A 52 -6.13 -20.33 4.42
CA ASP A 52 -6.04 -21.28 5.52
C ASP A 52 -4.78 -22.15 5.37
N GLN A 53 -3.89 -22.11 6.38
CA GLN A 53 -2.65 -22.88 6.41
C GLN A 53 -2.76 -24.14 7.29
N GLY A 54 -3.95 -24.44 7.82
CA GLY A 54 -4.21 -25.59 8.66
C GLY A 54 -4.12 -25.30 10.15
N ASP A 55 -3.12 -24.61 10.63
CA ASP A 55 -2.96 -24.19 12.02
C ASP A 55 -3.29 -22.69 12.26
N HIS A 56 -3.22 -21.87 11.22
CA HIS A 56 -3.59 -20.46 11.22
C HIS A 56 -4.11 -20.01 9.86
N LEU A 57 -4.69 -18.81 9.78
CA LEU A 57 -4.94 -18.13 8.52
C LEU A 57 -3.76 -17.20 8.24
N GLU A 58 -3.28 -17.12 6.98
CA GLU A 58 -2.12 -16.29 6.63
C GLU A 58 -2.34 -15.47 5.36
N CYS A 59 -1.89 -14.20 5.38
CA CYS A 59 -1.71 -13.40 4.20
C CYS A 59 -0.27 -13.53 3.70
N PRO A 60 -0.01 -14.12 2.54
CA PRO A 60 1.35 -14.42 2.08
C PRO A 60 2.14 -13.18 1.66
N ILE A 61 1.49 -12.02 1.46
CA ILE A 61 2.18 -10.80 1.03
C ILE A 61 3.21 -10.34 2.07
N HIS A 62 2.82 -10.35 3.36
CA HIS A 62 3.71 -9.91 4.45
C HIS A 62 3.76 -10.89 5.63
N GLY A 63 3.19 -12.09 5.47
CA GLY A 63 3.17 -13.12 6.51
C GLY A 63 2.31 -12.76 7.73
N TRP A 64 1.27 -11.93 7.54
CA TRP A 64 0.31 -11.67 8.63
C TRP A 64 -0.51 -12.91 8.90
N ARG A 65 -0.50 -13.35 10.17
CA ARG A 65 -1.17 -14.56 10.63
C ARG A 65 -2.37 -14.22 11.49
N PHE A 66 -3.43 -14.99 11.33
CA PHE A 66 -4.67 -14.78 12.05
C PHE A 66 -5.11 -16.08 12.71
N ASP A 67 -5.64 -15.96 13.89
CA ASP A 67 -6.22 -17.07 14.64
C ASP A 67 -7.44 -17.65 13.91
N ARG A 68 -7.46 -18.96 13.73
CA ARG A 68 -8.49 -19.66 12.95
C ARG A 68 -9.90 -19.61 13.57
N ALA A 69 -10.01 -19.41 14.87
CA ALA A 69 -11.29 -19.35 15.54
C ALA A 69 -11.85 -17.93 15.61
N THR A 70 -10.98 -16.95 15.83
CA THR A 70 -11.39 -15.58 16.15
C THR A 70 -11.12 -14.58 15.02
N GLY A 71 -10.25 -14.90 14.07
CA GLY A 71 -9.79 -13.97 13.03
C GLY A 71 -8.89 -12.85 13.56
N ARG A 72 -8.44 -12.90 14.81
CA ARG A 72 -7.51 -11.91 15.38
C ARG A 72 -6.11 -12.12 14.83
N CYS A 73 -5.42 -11.04 14.54
CA CYS A 73 -4.05 -11.12 14.08
C CYS A 73 -3.11 -11.56 15.21
N LEU A 74 -2.30 -12.60 14.94
CA LEU A 74 -1.39 -13.18 15.92
C LEU A 74 -0.09 -12.38 16.06
N ASN A 75 0.35 -11.74 14.98
CA ASN A 75 1.59 -10.96 14.93
C ASN A 75 1.37 -9.44 14.76
N ALA A 76 0.12 -8.99 14.84
CA ALA A 76 -0.29 -7.59 15.03
C ALA A 76 -1.55 -7.56 15.91
N PRO A 77 -1.43 -7.67 17.25
CA PRO A 77 -2.54 -7.99 18.16
C PRO A 77 -3.71 -7.00 18.18
N SER A 78 -3.49 -5.77 17.74
CA SER A 78 -4.54 -4.74 17.62
C SER A 78 -5.42 -4.91 16.38
N ARG A 79 -5.10 -5.85 15.48
CA ARG A 79 -5.78 -6.08 14.20
C ARG A 79 -6.56 -7.38 14.19
N ALA A 80 -7.60 -7.41 13.37
CA ALA A 80 -8.39 -8.61 13.09
C ALA A 80 -8.96 -8.52 11.67
N LEU A 81 -9.32 -9.66 11.11
CA LEU A 81 -10.12 -9.70 9.89
C LEU A 81 -11.46 -9.02 10.12
N ALA A 82 -11.96 -8.29 9.11
CA ALA A 82 -13.27 -7.64 9.19
C ALA A 82 -14.35 -8.69 9.44
N SER A 83 -15.20 -8.46 10.46
CA SER A 83 -16.22 -9.43 10.90
C SER A 83 -17.62 -8.90 10.62
N PHE A 84 -18.51 -9.81 10.23
CA PHE A 84 -19.90 -9.53 9.89
C PHE A 84 -20.84 -10.40 10.72
N PRO A 85 -22.01 -9.87 11.14
CA PRO A 85 -22.95 -10.63 11.94
C PRO A 85 -23.55 -11.80 11.15
N LEU A 86 -23.71 -12.93 11.83
CA LEU A 86 -24.47 -14.08 11.36
C LEU A 86 -25.77 -14.21 12.16
N VAL A 87 -26.84 -14.57 11.47
CA VAL A 87 -28.14 -14.85 12.06
C VAL A 87 -28.48 -16.31 11.81
N LEU A 88 -28.84 -17.02 12.87
CA LEU A 88 -29.35 -18.39 12.80
C LEU A 88 -30.88 -18.33 12.81
N ASP A 89 -31.51 -18.93 11.80
CA ASP A 89 -32.93 -18.93 11.64
C ASP A 89 -33.37 -20.26 11.03
N ASP A 90 -34.20 -21.00 11.74
CA ASP A 90 -34.71 -22.33 11.37
C ASP A 90 -33.63 -23.31 10.83
N GLY A 91 -32.51 -23.38 11.59
CA GLY A 91 -31.38 -24.25 11.23
C GLY A 91 -30.52 -23.77 10.07
N ALA A 92 -30.88 -22.67 9.43
CA ALA A 92 -30.08 -22.02 8.38
C ALA A 92 -29.24 -20.87 8.95
N VAL A 93 -28.10 -20.62 8.32
CA VAL A 93 -27.14 -19.57 8.63
C VAL A 93 -27.26 -18.46 7.59
N TYR A 94 -27.46 -17.25 8.04
CA TYR A 94 -27.53 -16.05 7.20
C TYR A 94 -26.47 -15.04 7.59
N ALA A 95 -25.86 -14.38 6.60
CA ALA A 95 -25.00 -13.22 6.80
C ALA A 95 -25.81 -11.94 6.61
N GLU A 96 -25.57 -10.93 7.47
CA GLU A 96 -26.07 -9.57 7.28
C GLU A 96 -24.96 -8.69 6.75
N LEU A 97 -24.97 -8.43 5.45
CA LEU A 97 -23.90 -7.72 4.74
C LEU A 97 -24.39 -6.39 4.17
N PRO A 98 -23.54 -5.37 4.16
CA PRO A 98 -23.76 -4.18 3.38
C PRO A 98 -24.00 -4.50 1.90
N PRO A 99 -24.94 -3.80 1.20
CA PRO A 99 -25.25 -4.07 -0.21
C PRO A 99 -24.02 -4.07 -1.12
N GLU A 100 -23.06 -3.22 -0.85
CA GLU A 100 -21.79 -3.10 -1.57
C GLU A 100 -20.90 -4.36 -1.48
N LEU A 101 -21.17 -5.25 -0.56
CA LEU A 101 -20.48 -6.54 -0.43
C LEU A 101 -21.22 -7.70 -1.12
N VAL A 102 -22.43 -7.49 -1.59
CA VAL A 102 -23.31 -8.52 -2.16
C VAL A 102 -23.62 -8.27 -3.63
N GLY A 103 -23.56 -7.00 -4.07
CA GLY A 103 -23.97 -6.58 -5.42
C GLY A 103 -22.96 -6.97 -6.51
N SER A 104 -23.46 -7.25 -7.72
CA SER A 104 -22.69 -7.26 -8.96
C SER A 104 -22.67 -5.86 -9.58
N GLY A 105 -21.57 -5.48 -10.25
CA GLY A 105 -21.49 -4.21 -10.98
C GLY A 105 -22.52 -4.17 -12.13
N ASP A 106 -23.20 -3.04 -12.29
CA ASP A 106 -23.95 -2.76 -13.52
C ASP A 106 -22.97 -2.27 -14.59
N GLY A 107 -23.06 -2.78 -15.81
CA GLY A 107 -22.17 -2.41 -16.91
C GLY A 107 -22.16 -0.92 -17.25
N LEU A 108 -21.19 -0.47 -18.04
CA LEU A 108 -20.99 0.92 -18.48
C LEU A 108 -22.30 1.59 -18.89
N ARG A 109 -22.71 2.61 -18.17
CA ARG A 109 -23.95 3.39 -18.43
C ARG A 109 -23.68 4.87 -18.71
N SER A 110 -22.43 5.26 -19.01
CA SER A 110 -22.06 6.66 -18.97
C SER A 110 -22.17 7.35 -20.33
N THR A 111 -23.12 8.29 -20.45
CA THR A 111 -23.11 9.34 -21.49
C THR A 111 -21.92 10.29 -21.30
N THR A 112 -21.23 10.23 -20.17
CA THR A 112 -20.10 11.06 -19.78
C THR A 112 -18.75 10.55 -20.34
N ALA A 113 -18.73 9.38 -20.98
CA ALA A 113 -17.52 8.80 -21.58
C ALA A 113 -17.15 9.40 -22.95
N ALA A 114 -17.99 10.24 -23.53
CA ALA A 114 -17.74 10.84 -24.83
C ALA A 114 -16.46 11.70 -24.83
N GLY A 115 -15.61 11.51 -25.83
CA GLY A 115 -14.34 12.24 -25.97
C GLY A 115 -13.23 11.83 -25.02
N LEU A 116 -13.50 10.94 -24.03
CA LEU A 116 -12.48 10.49 -23.09
C LEU A 116 -11.61 9.37 -23.69
N THR A 117 -10.31 9.59 -23.66
CA THR A 117 -9.29 8.61 -24.07
C THR A 117 -8.31 8.36 -22.94
N LEU A 118 -8.01 7.09 -22.69
CA LEU A 118 -7.01 6.67 -21.71
C LEU A 118 -5.88 5.94 -22.45
N THR A 119 -4.64 6.44 -22.34
CA THR A 119 -3.47 5.81 -22.94
C THR A 119 -2.55 5.29 -21.83
N LEU A 120 -2.28 4.00 -21.84
CA LEU A 120 -1.30 3.40 -20.91
C LEU A 120 0.09 3.51 -21.55
N HIS A 121 0.94 4.39 -21.03
CA HIS A 121 2.30 4.57 -21.54
C HIS A 121 3.30 3.58 -20.95
N SER A 122 3.15 3.28 -19.67
CA SER A 122 4.03 2.38 -18.93
C SER A 122 3.33 1.95 -17.64
N HIS A 123 3.88 1.09 -16.88
CA HIS A 123 3.54 0.62 -15.53
C HIS A 123 2.24 1.20 -14.93
N ALA A 124 2.33 2.34 -14.23
CA ALA A 124 1.21 3.12 -13.69
C ALA A 124 1.04 4.48 -14.40
N CYS A 125 1.80 4.72 -15.48
CA CYS A 125 1.75 5.94 -16.24
C CYS A 125 0.56 5.92 -17.20
N LEU A 126 -0.56 6.47 -16.75
CA LEU A 126 -1.80 6.58 -17.51
C LEU A 126 -2.04 8.03 -17.90
N GLU A 127 -2.16 8.29 -19.19
CA GLU A 127 -2.62 9.56 -19.74
C GLU A 127 -4.13 9.52 -19.91
N ILE A 128 -4.82 10.46 -19.28
CA ILE A 128 -6.27 10.59 -19.33
C ILE A 128 -6.57 11.90 -20.02
N ALA A 129 -7.06 11.84 -21.25
CA ALA A 129 -7.31 13.00 -22.11
C ALA A 129 -8.80 13.15 -22.43
N ARG A 130 -9.32 14.37 -22.31
CA ARG A 130 -10.66 14.74 -22.73
C ARG A 130 -10.70 16.19 -23.13
N ASP A 131 -11.25 16.47 -24.30
CA ASP A 131 -11.27 17.79 -24.90
C ASP A 131 -9.84 18.36 -24.97
N ASP A 132 -9.60 19.54 -24.41
CA ASP A 132 -8.30 20.20 -24.39
C ASP A 132 -7.54 19.99 -23.05
N PHE A 133 -7.92 18.99 -22.23
CA PHE A 133 -7.27 18.74 -20.93
C PHE A 133 -6.70 17.33 -20.83
N THR A 134 -5.47 17.25 -20.36
CA THR A 134 -4.72 15.99 -20.20
C THR A 134 -4.15 15.89 -18.79
N LEU A 135 -4.55 14.83 -18.06
CA LEU A 135 -3.97 14.42 -16.79
C LEU A 135 -3.05 13.22 -17.00
N LEU A 136 -1.83 13.28 -16.48
CA LEU A 136 -0.88 12.16 -16.48
C LEU A 136 -0.70 11.61 -15.06
N THR A 137 -0.80 10.30 -14.87
CA THR A 137 -0.54 9.66 -13.57
C THR A 137 0.84 9.03 -13.53
N ASP A 138 1.52 9.06 -12.38
CA ASP A 138 2.71 8.29 -12.00
C ASP A 138 3.71 8.05 -13.15
N PRO A 139 4.33 9.09 -13.72
CA PRO A 139 5.11 8.98 -14.94
C PRO A 139 6.48 8.30 -14.73
N TRP A 140 6.57 7.02 -15.08
CA TRP A 140 7.82 6.25 -15.14
C TRP A 140 8.09 5.82 -16.60
N LEU A 141 8.94 6.58 -17.32
CA LEU A 141 9.20 6.43 -18.76
C LEU A 141 10.69 6.33 -19.10
N ASP A 142 11.56 6.96 -18.33
CA ASP A 142 12.95 7.22 -18.73
C ASP A 142 13.96 6.59 -17.76
N GLY A 143 14.21 5.31 -17.86
CA GLY A 143 15.23 4.63 -17.06
C GLY A 143 14.68 3.66 -16.00
N PRO A 144 15.56 3.13 -15.14
CA PRO A 144 15.21 2.12 -14.15
C PRO A 144 14.68 2.72 -12.85
N ALA A 145 13.93 1.92 -12.07
CA ALA A 145 13.48 2.22 -10.72
C ALA A 145 14.15 1.32 -9.68
N PHE A 146 13.93 1.60 -8.38
CA PHE A 146 14.39 0.81 -7.23
C PHE A 146 15.88 0.52 -7.25
N PHE A 147 16.70 1.59 -7.19
CA PHE A 147 18.17 1.46 -7.30
C PHE A 147 18.58 0.66 -8.52
N SER A 148 17.97 0.95 -9.65
CA SER A 148 18.25 0.29 -10.92
C SER A 148 17.93 -1.22 -10.99
N ALA A 149 17.03 -1.71 -10.14
CA ALA A 149 16.59 -3.11 -10.17
C ALA A 149 15.52 -3.39 -11.23
N TRP A 150 14.60 -2.44 -11.42
CA TRP A 150 13.44 -2.62 -12.28
C TRP A 150 13.57 -1.83 -13.57
N ALA A 151 13.12 -2.42 -14.66
CA ALA A 151 12.92 -1.77 -15.94
C ALA A 151 11.44 -1.81 -16.33
N PRO A 152 10.88 -0.77 -16.99
CA PRO A 152 9.56 -0.85 -17.58
C PRO A 152 9.51 -1.98 -18.61
N ASN A 153 8.47 -2.82 -18.57
CA ASN A 153 8.34 -3.95 -19.49
C ASN A 153 6.87 -4.18 -19.92
N PRO A 154 6.52 -4.01 -21.21
CA PRO A 154 7.40 -3.62 -22.30
C PRO A 154 7.97 -2.21 -22.10
N PRO A 155 9.10 -1.89 -22.75
CA PRO A 155 9.65 -0.53 -22.72
C PRO A 155 8.63 0.48 -23.26
N PRO A 156 8.54 1.69 -22.65
CA PRO A 156 7.65 2.75 -23.14
C PRO A 156 7.97 3.12 -24.59
N ALA A 157 6.92 3.41 -25.37
CA ALA A 157 7.08 3.88 -26.74
C ALA A 157 7.41 5.37 -26.84
N VAL A 158 7.24 6.10 -25.71
CA VAL A 158 7.47 7.55 -25.60
C VAL A 158 8.36 7.83 -24.40
N SER A 159 9.10 8.93 -24.47
CA SER A 159 9.85 9.52 -23.35
C SER A 159 9.03 10.65 -22.71
N GLY A 160 9.32 10.99 -21.47
CA GLY A 160 8.74 12.16 -20.80
C GLY A 160 8.94 13.47 -21.57
N ARG A 161 9.95 13.55 -22.44
CA ARG A 161 10.19 14.71 -23.31
C ARG A 161 9.10 14.95 -24.36
N GLU A 162 8.41 13.90 -24.75
CA GLU A 162 7.40 13.92 -25.81
C GLU A 162 6.01 14.27 -25.26
N LEU A 163 5.80 14.10 -23.95
CA LEU A 163 4.53 14.37 -23.29
C LEU A 163 4.44 15.79 -22.78
N LYS A 164 3.25 16.38 -22.85
CA LYS A 164 2.97 17.74 -22.37
C LYS A 164 1.62 17.76 -21.61
N PRO A 165 1.55 17.12 -20.45
CA PRO A 165 0.32 17.08 -19.69
C PRO A 165 -0.02 18.47 -19.11
N ASP A 166 -1.32 18.77 -19.01
CA ASP A 166 -1.81 19.97 -18.34
C ASP A 166 -1.71 19.84 -16.81
N ALA A 167 -1.74 18.60 -16.31
CA ALA A 167 -1.56 18.28 -14.91
C ALA A 167 -0.91 16.90 -14.74
N ILE A 168 -0.21 16.71 -13.63
CA ILE A 168 0.39 15.42 -13.24
C ILE A 168 -0.15 15.04 -11.86
N LEU A 169 -0.58 13.80 -11.70
CA LEU A 169 -0.90 13.18 -10.42
C LEU A 169 0.23 12.22 -10.04
N ILE A 170 0.72 12.31 -8.81
CA ILE A 170 1.66 11.34 -8.24
C ILE A 170 1.01 10.76 -7.00
N THR A 171 0.79 9.44 -7.01
CA THR A 171 0.07 8.74 -5.94
C THR A 171 0.91 8.50 -4.70
N HIS A 172 2.20 8.22 -4.87
CA HIS A 172 3.15 8.01 -3.77
C HIS A 172 4.60 8.15 -4.25
N GLU A 173 5.58 7.94 -3.37
CA GLU A 173 6.97 8.29 -3.67
C GLU A 173 7.88 7.13 -4.08
N HIS A 174 7.39 5.89 -4.25
CA HIS A 174 8.19 4.82 -4.81
C HIS A 174 8.69 5.19 -6.21
N SER A 175 9.90 4.77 -6.54
CA SER A 175 10.60 5.27 -7.72
C SER A 175 10.00 4.84 -9.07
N ASP A 176 9.08 3.90 -9.09
CA ASP A 176 8.28 3.50 -10.27
C ASP A 176 6.98 4.32 -10.42
N HIS A 177 6.69 5.22 -9.49
CA HIS A 177 5.60 6.21 -9.53
C HIS A 177 6.15 7.65 -9.49
N PHE A 178 7.01 7.95 -8.53
CA PHE A 178 7.73 9.22 -8.46
C PHE A 178 9.11 9.09 -9.15
N HIS A 179 9.12 9.09 -10.47
CA HIS A 179 10.34 8.86 -11.23
C HIS A 179 11.06 10.16 -11.60
N GLU A 180 12.08 10.55 -10.82
CA GLU A 180 12.78 11.82 -11.02
C GLU A 180 13.37 12.00 -12.41
N PRO A 181 14.01 10.98 -13.07
CA PRO A 181 14.51 11.13 -14.42
C PRO A 181 13.42 11.56 -15.41
N THR A 182 12.24 10.94 -15.36
CA THR A 182 11.10 11.33 -16.21
C THR A 182 10.57 12.73 -15.84
N LEU A 183 10.39 13.01 -14.54
CA LEU A 183 9.89 14.30 -14.07
C LEU A 183 10.77 15.48 -14.51
N ARG A 184 12.09 15.28 -14.68
CA ARG A 184 13.01 16.32 -15.16
C ARG A 184 12.71 16.82 -16.57
N HIS A 185 11.89 16.12 -17.33
CA HIS A 185 11.51 16.52 -18.70
C HIS A 185 10.29 17.44 -18.77
N PHE A 186 9.46 17.49 -17.73
CA PHE A 186 8.25 18.31 -17.72
C PHE A 186 8.52 19.79 -17.40
N ASP A 187 7.64 20.69 -17.86
CA ASP A 187 7.68 22.11 -17.51
C ASP A 187 7.52 22.26 -15.98
N ARG A 188 8.38 23.07 -15.38
CA ARG A 188 8.39 23.30 -13.93
C ARG A 188 7.15 24.03 -13.40
N ARG A 189 6.33 24.57 -14.29
CA ARG A 189 5.05 25.23 -13.99
C ARG A 189 3.86 24.29 -14.11
N THR A 190 4.02 23.11 -14.71
CA THR A 190 2.95 22.11 -14.77
C THR A 190 2.44 21.82 -13.35
N PRO A 191 1.13 21.92 -13.10
CA PRO A 191 0.54 21.55 -11.81
C PRO A 191 0.82 20.09 -11.49
N ILE A 192 1.40 19.82 -10.32
CA ILE A 192 1.60 18.45 -9.83
C ILE A 192 0.76 18.27 -8.57
N TYR A 193 -0.14 17.30 -8.60
CA TYR A 193 -1.00 16.94 -7.48
C TYR A 193 -0.40 15.77 -6.72
N VAL A 194 -0.26 15.92 -5.40
CA VAL A 194 0.31 14.91 -4.50
C VAL A 194 -0.54 14.76 -3.24
N PRO A 195 -0.69 13.56 -2.67
CA PRO A 195 -1.39 13.37 -1.41
C PRO A 195 -0.70 14.11 -0.23
N ASP A 196 -1.48 14.50 0.77
CA ASP A 196 -1.00 15.20 1.97
C ASP A 196 -0.35 14.19 2.96
N PHE A 197 0.77 13.60 2.54
CA PHE A 197 1.52 12.71 3.42
C PHE A 197 2.21 13.47 4.55
N PRO A 198 2.27 12.89 5.75
CA PRO A 198 2.73 13.60 6.95
C PRO A 198 4.14 14.14 6.89
N ASN A 199 5.02 13.46 6.17
CA ASN A 199 6.43 13.82 6.06
C ASN A 199 6.72 14.87 4.97
N GLN A 200 5.74 15.19 4.11
CA GLN A 200 5.86 16.16 3.00
C GLN A 200 7.08 15.92 2.08
N ARG A 201 7.54 14.66 1.96
CA ARG A 201 8.73 14.35 1.15
C ARG A 201 8.50 14.60 -0.33
N LEU A 202 7.35 14.21 -0.88
CA LEU A 202 7.00 14.47 -2.27
C LEU A 202 7.11 15.97 -2.59
N GLN A 203 6.54 16.83 -1.74
CA GLN A 203 6.60 18.27 -1.93
C GLN A 203 8.05 18.79 -1.90
N ARG A 204 8.88 18.31 -0.96
CA ARG A 204 10.30 18.70 -0.87
C ARG A 204 11.11 18.23 -2.07
N ARG A 205 10.91 16.98 -2.50
CA ARG A 205 11.60 16.42 -3.67
C ARG A 205 11.20 17.14 -4.95
N LEU A 206 9.91 17.43 -5.15
CA LEU A 206 9.42 18.22 -6.29
C LEU A 206 10.00 19.64 -6.27
N ALA A 207 10.04 20.30 -5.11
CA ALA A 207 10.67 21.62 -4.97
C ALA A 207 12.17 21.58 -5.31
N ALA A 208 12.89 20.52 -4.89
CA ALA A 208 14.30 20.31 -5.24
C ALA A 208 14.50 20.08 -6.75
N LEU A 209 13.52 19.50 -7.44
CA LEU A 209 13.49 19.39 -8.90
C LEU A 209 13.12 20.69 -9.61
N GLY A 210 12.74 21.75 -8.85
CA GLY A 210 12.41 23.06 -9.36
C GLY A 210 10.93 23.26 -9.70
N PHE A 211 10.03 22.34 -9.38
CA PHE A 211 8.60 22.52 -9.60
C PHE A 211 8.02 23.59 -8.67
N SER A 212 7.33 24.55 -9.26
CA SER A 212 6.77 25.71 -8.55
C SER A 212 5.27 25.62 -8.29
N ASN A 213 4.58 24.66 -8.90
CA ASN A 213 3.12 24.48 -8.81
C ASN A 213 2.76 23.10 -8.28
N VAL A 214 3.09 22.87 -7.00
CA VAL A 214 2.76 21.63 -6.31
C VAL A 214 1.46 21.81 -5.50
N GLN A 215 0.45 21.03 -5.82
CA GLN A 215 -0.87 21.05 -5.21
C GLN A 215 -1.04 19.85 -4.26
N VAL A 216 -1.42 20.10 -3.02
CA VAL A 216 -1.54 19.07 -1.98
C VAL A 216 -2.99 18.61 -1.88
N LEU A 217 -3.23 17.32 -2.13
CA LEU A 217 -4.53 16.68 -2.00
C LEU A 217 -4.72 16.22 -0.55
N ARG A 218 -5.56 16.93 0.20
CA ARG A 218 -5.97 16.46 1.52
C ARG A 218 -6.86 15.24 1.39
N PHE A 219 -6.57 14.22 2.18
CA PHE A 219 -7.34 12.99 2.14
C PHE A 219 -8.82 13.20 2.44
N GLY A 220 -9.67 12.60 1.58
CA GLY A 220 -11.12 12.71 1.65
C GLY A 220 -11.69 14.05 1.18
N GLU A 221 -10.87 15.02 0.78
CA GLU A 221 -11.33 16.29 0.23
C GLU A 221 -11.31 16.28 -1.29
N ARG A 222 -12.33 16.89 -1.91
CA ARG A 222 -12.46 16.99 -3.36
C ARG A 222 -11.71 18.24 -3.85
N HIS A 223 -10.77 18.06 -4.77
CA HIS A 223 -9.98 19.12 -5.40
C HIS A 223 -10.39 19.30 -6.86
N GLY A 224 -10.73 20.51 -7.26
CA GLY A 224 -10.99 20.86 -8.67
C GLY A 224 -9.69 21.11 -9.43
N LEU A 225 -9.59 20.54 -10.65
CA LEU A 225 -8.51 20.84 -11.60
C LEU A 225 -8.91 21.89 -12.64
N GLY A 226 -10.16 22.32 -12.66
CA GLY A 226 -10.80 23.10 -13.70
C GLY A 226 -11.63 22.23 -14.66
N ALA A 227 -12.47 22.84 -15.49
CA ALA A 227 -13.26 22.17 -16.54
C ALA A 227 -13.98 20.88 -16.12
N ASP A 228 -14.64 20.90 -14.96
CA ASP A 228 -15.39 19.77 -14.38
C ASP A 228 -14.56 18.54 -13.96
N TRP A 229 -13.23 18.67 -13.90
CA TRP A 229 -12.38 17.62 -13.37
C TRP A 229 -12.11 17.79 -11.88
N THR A 230 -12.10 16.68 -11.15
CA THR A 230 -11.74 16.69 -9.75
C THR A 230 -10.94 15.45 -9.34
N LEU A 231 -10.09 15.64 -8.32
CA LEU A 231 -9.38 14.58 -7.63
C LEU A 231 -9.84 14.47 -6.19
N THR A 232 -9.93 13.25 -5.68
CA THR A 232 -10.13 12.98 -4.26
C THR A 232 -9.19 11.85 -3.85
N ALA A 233 -8.18 12.17 -3.02
CA ALA A 233 -7.26 11.18 -2.49
C ALA A 233 -7.85 10.50 -1.24
N PHE A 234 -7.58 9.20 -1.08
CA PHE A 234 -7.94 8.41 0.09
C PHE A 234 -6.73 7.65 0.59
N GLU A 235 -6.61 7.49 1.91
CA GLU A 235 -5.57 6.63 2.49
C GLU A 235 -5.95 5.15 2.35
N PRO A 236 -5.04 4.30 1.88
CA PRO A 236 -5.21 2.85 1.96
C PRO A 236 -5.05 2.39 3.42
N ASP A 237 -5.45 1.15 3.72
CA ASP A 237 -5.17 0.52 5.02
C ASP A 237 -3.75 -0.10 4.99
N SER A 238 -2.75 0.73 4.75
CA SER A 238 -1.36 0.35 4.49
C SER A 238 -0.39 1.02 5.46
N TYR A 239 0.83 0.46 5.58
CA TYR A 239 1.95 1.04 6.32
C TYR A 239 2.64 2.17 5.58
N TRP A 240 2.54 2.14 4.27
CA TRP A 240 3.29 2.98 3.37
C TRP A 240 2.52 4.26 3.07
N ASN A 241 3.23 5.29 2.68
CA ASN A 241 2.63 6.51 2.17
C ASN A 241 2.10 6.27 0.74
N ASP A 242 1.03 5.48 0.63
CA ASP A 242 0.32 5.24 -0.62
C ASP A 242 -0.99 6.04 -0.66
N ALA A 243 -1.56 6.23 -1.83
CA ALA A 243 -2.87 6.82 -1.99
C ALA A 243 -3.71 6.11 -3.03
N LEU A 244 -5.00 6.03 -2.73
CA LEU A 244 -6.05 5.69 -3.67
C LEU A 244 -6.64 6.99 -4.18
N VAL A 245 -6.83 7.16 -5.48
CA VAL A 245 -7.34 8.43 -6.01
C VAL A 245 -8.57 8.23 -6.86
N LEU A 246 -9.66 8.91 -6.50
CA LEU A 246 -10.84 9.03 -7.36
C LEU A 246 -10.65 10.23 -8.29
N ILE A 247 -10.55 9.96 -9.58
CA ILE A 247 -10.47 10.94 -10.66
C ILE A 247 -11.86 11.04 -11.27
N ASP A 248 -12.48 12.21 -11.21
CA ASP A 248 -13.75 12.48 -11.88
C ASP A 248 -13.48 13.38 -13.09
N ALA A 249 -13.55 12.80 -14.27
CA ALA A 249 -13.32 13.47 -15.54
C ALA A 249 -14.65 13.87 -16.18
N GLY A 250 -15.29 14.95 -15.68
CA GLY A 250 -16.56 15.44 -16.17
C GLY A 250 -17.71 14.42 -16.01
N GLY A 251 -17.76 13.73 -14.87
CA GLY A 251 -18.75 12.71 -14.54
C GLY A 251 -18.35 11.28 -14.89
N PHE A 252 -17.26 11.06 -15.65
CA PHE A 252 -16.66 9.72 -15.80
C PHE A 252 -15.69 9.49 -14.64
N ARG A 253 -15.96 8.48 -13.83
CA ARG A 253 -15.30 8.24 -12.55
C ARG A 253 -14.28 7.10 -12.66
N ILE A 254 -13.02 7.44 -12.55
CA ILE A 254 -11.88 6.51 -12.55
C ILE A 254 -11.39 6.37 -11.11
N PHE A 255 -11.36 5.16 -10.59
CA PHE A 255 -10.76 4.91 -9.30
C PHE A 255 -9.39 4.25 -9.48
N ASP A 256 -8.38 5.04 -9.29
CA ASP A 256 -6.99 4.63 -9.33
C ASP A 256 -6.60 4.05 -7.96
N VAL A 257 -6.58 2.72 -7.88
CA VAL A 257 -6.14 1.96 -6.71
C VAL A 257 -4.64 1.68 -6.79
N ASN A 258 -4.06 1.82 -7.97
CA ASN A 258 -2.68 1.49 -8.30
C ASN A 258 -2.19 0.19 -7.62
N ASP A 259 -1.12 0.20 -6.85
CA ASP A 259 -0.58 -0.93 -6.09
C ASP A 259 -0.83 -0.83 -4.57
N ALA A 260 -1.52 0.23 -4.12
CA ALA A 260 -1.78 0.54 -2.71
C ALA A 260 -2.69 -0.47 -1.98
N GLY A 261 -3.42 -1.30 -2.71
CA GLY A 261 -4.34 -2.27 -2.13
C GLY A 261 -5.76 -1.74 -1.92
N LEU A 262 -6.64 -2.64 -1.51
CA LEU A 262 -8.06 -2.37 -1.35
C LEU A 262 -8.38 -1.84 0.05
N ASN A 263 -9.12 -0.73 0.13
CA ASN A 263 -9.71 -0.26 1.38
C ASN A 263 -11.25 -0.30 1.31
N PRO A 264 -11.91 -1.37 1.77
CA PRO A 264 -13.38 -1.47 1.73
C PRO A 264 -14.10 -0.39 2.55
N ARG A 265 -13.43 0.23 3.53
CA ARG A 265 -14.02 1.26 4.40
C ARG A 265 -14.39 2.53 3.64
N ILE A 266 -13.65 2.86 2.59
CA ILE A 266 -13.91 4.04 1.76
C ILE A 266 -14.94 3.78 0.65
N ALA A 267 -15.43 2.56 0.49
CA ALA A 267 -16.33 2.20 -0.60
C ALA A 267 -17.61 3.06 -0.64
N ARG A 268 -18.12 3.46 0.54
CA ARG A 268 -19.29 4.35 0.62
C ARG A 268 -18.97 5.78 0.17
N MET A 269 -17.74 6.24 0.35
CA MET A 269 -17.29 7.57 -0.07
C MET A 269 -17.01 7.59 -1.58
N VAL A 270 -16.37 6.52 -2.07
CA VAL A 270 -16.07 6.36 -3.50
C VAL A 270 -17.35 6.08 -4.30
N GLY A 271 -18.20 5.16 -3.84
CA GLY A 271 -19.41 4.76 -4.57
C GLY A 271 -19.11 3.94 -5.83
N ALA A 272 -20.04 3.95 -6.80
CA ALA A 272 -19.85 3.26 -8.08
C ALA A 272 -18.87 4.03 -8.97
N VAL A 273 -18.05 3.29 -9.73
CA VAL A 273 -17.05 3.86 -10.63
C VAL A 273 -17.20 3.29 -12.05
N ASP A 274 -16.87 4.10 -13.06
CA ASP A 274 -16.89 3.66 -14.45
C ASP A 274 -15.67 2.82 -14.78
N LEU A 275 -14.51 3.15 -14.20
CA LEU A 275 -13.26 2.42 -14.36
C LEU A 275 -12.54 2.25 -13.03
N LEU A 276 -12.08 1.04 -12.76
CA LEU A 276 -11.18 0.70 -11.67
C LEU A 276 -9.80 0.37 -12.26
N ALA A 277 -8.79 1.18 -11.94
CA ALA A 277 -7.40 0.92 -12.32
C ALA A 277 -6.66 0.30 -11.14
N VAL A 278 -6.06 -0.89 -11.33
CA VAL A 278 -5.54 -1.70 -10.21
C VAL A 278 -4.38 -2.60 -10.61
N GLN A 279 -3.41 -2.78 -9.71
CA GLN A 279 -2.31 -3.72 -9.87
C GLN A 279 -2.82 -5.16 -10.01
N PHE A 280 -2.29 -5.91 -10.98
CA PHE A 280 -2.82 -7.24 -11.30
C PHE A 280 -1.85 -8.41 -11.05
N SER A 281 -0.57 -8.16 -10.77
CA SER A 281 0.39 -9.22 -10.54
C SER A 281 1.22 -8.96 -9.29
N ALA A 282 1.69 -10.04 -8.66
CA ALA A 282 2.69 -9.96 -7.60
C ALA A 282 4.07 -9.59 -8.16
N GLY A 283 4.99 -9.24 -7.27
CA GLY A 283 6.39 -8.92 -7.60
C GLY A 283 6.86 -7.56 -7.11
N ALA A 284 5.96 -6.71 -6.61
CA ALA A 284 6.31 -5.43 -5.98
C ALA A 284 6.90 -5.62 -4.56
N SER A 285 7.77 -6.63 -4.37
CA SER A 285 8.48 -6.89 -3.12
C SER A 285 9.55 -7.96 -3.35
N GLY A 286 10.70 -7.85 -2.71
CA GLY A 286 11.71 -8.91 -2.69
C GLY A 286 11.24 -10.20 -2.00
N TYR A 287 10.17 -10.13 -1.18
CA TYR A 287 9.55 -11.31 -0.59
C TYR A 287 8.74 -12.10 -1.65
N PRO A 288 8.87 -13.43 -1.71
CA PRO A 288 9.72 -14.31 -0.86
C PRO A 288 11.14 -14.53 -1.40
N TRP A 289 11.50 -13.94 -2.52
CA TRP A 289 12.67 -14.30 -3.33
C TRP A 289 14.00 -14.05 -2.62
N THR A 290 14.12 -12.93 -1.94
CA THR A 290 15.34 -12.52 -1.23
C THR A 290 15.45 -13.10 0.18
N TRP A 291 14.51 -13.94 0.62
CA TRP A 291 14.46 -14.54 1.96
C TRP A 291 15.24 -15.85 1.98
N SER A 292 16.42 -15.84 2.59
CA SER A 292 17.40 -16.93 2.52
C SER A 292 17.04 -18.19 3.32
N HIS A 293 16.15 -18.07 4.32
CA HIS A 293 15.66 -19.21 5.10
C HIS A 293 14.56 -20.02 4.41
N LEU A 294 14.05 -19.55 3.27
CA LEU A 294 13.04 -20.25 2.48
C LEU A 294 13.69 -21.06 1.37
N SER A 295 13.26 -22.30 1.18
CA SER A 295 13.63 -23.10 0.01
C SER A 295 12.96 -22.56 -1.26
N ASP A 296 13.52 -22.88 -2.44
CA ASP A 296 12.95 -22.43 -3.72
C ASP A 296 11.51 -22.92 -3.93
N ALA A 297 11.21 -24.16 -3.49
CA ALA A 297 9.84 -24.69 -3.54
C ALA A 297 8.87 -23.86 -2.68
N GLN A 298 9.29 -23.42 -1.49
CA GLN A 298 8.49 -22.55 -0.64
C GLN A 298 8.31 -21.17 -1.28
N LYS A 299 9.37 -20.60 -1.87
CA LYS A 299 9.30 -19.30 -2.56
C LYS A 299 8.31 -19.33 -3.73
N ILE A 300 8.37 -20.39 -4.55
CA ILE A 300 7.45 -20.59 -5.67
C ILE A 300 6.01 -20.70 -5.17
N ALA A 301 5.74 -21.54 -4.17
CA ALA A 301 4.40 -21.71 -3.62
C ALA A 301 3.83 -20.40 -3.06
N ILE A 302 4.63 -19.62 -2.33
CA ILE A 302 4.24 -18.31 -1.82
C ILE A 302 3.93 -17.34 -2.98
N SER A 303 4.78 -17.31 -4.01
CA SER A 303 4.57 -16.45 -5.18
C SER A 303 3.26 -16.80 -5.92
N GLU A 304 2.94 -18.09 -6.05
CA GLU A 304 1.67 -18.53 -6.64
C GLU A 304 0.45 -18.09 -5.82
N GLN A 305 0.54 -18.18 -4.49
CA GLN A 305 -0.51 -17.67 -3.59
C GLN A 305 -0.65 -16.15 -3.69
N MET A 306 0.46 -15.41 -3.78
CA MET A 306 0.43 -13.96 -3.98
C MET A 306 -0.25 -13.58 -5.30
N CYS A 307 0.06 -14.29 -6.39
CA CYS A 307 -0.59 -14.08 -7.69
C CYS A 307 -2.09 -14.35 -7.61
N ALA A 308 -2.50 -15.48 -7.01
CA ALA A 308 -3.92 -15.80 -6.79
C ALA A 308 -4.61 -14.75 -5.91
N GLY A 309 -3.91 -14.25 -4.87
CA GLY A 309 -4.38 -13.19 -4.00
C GLY A 309 -4.66 -11.88 -4.73
N LYS A 310 -3.79 -11.48 -5.68
CA LYS A 310 -4.03 -10.28 -6.50
C LYS A 310 -5.26 -10.43 -7.39
N LEU A 311 -5.45 -11.58 -8.04
CA LEU A 311 -6.64 -11.83 -8.87
C LEU A 311 -7.92 -11.76 -8.04
N LYS A 312 -7.90 -12.37 -6.84
CA LYS A 312 -9.02 -12.28 -5.92
C LYS A 312 -9.32 -10.83 -5.50
N LEU A 313 -8.29 -10.06 -5.15
CA LEU A 313 -8.42 -8.65 -4.78
C LEU A 313 -9.07 -7.82 -5.89
N ILE A 314 -8.72 -8.07 -7.16
CA ILE A 314 -9.33 -7.40 -8.32
C ILE A 314 -10.84 -7.68 -8.38
N ALA A 315 -11.25 -8.95 -8.25
CA ALA A 315 -12.66 -9.34 -8.27
C ALA A 315 -13.44 -8.70 -7.09
N ASP A 316 -12.84 -8.71 -5.90
CA ASP A 316 -13.41 -8.08 -4.71
C ASP A 316 -13.52 -6.55 -4.86
N ALA A 317 -12.50 -5.91 -5.44
CA ALA A 317 -12.50 -4.48 -5.70
C ALA A 317 -13.56 -4.10 -6.74
N ALA A 318 -13.64 -4.83 -7.85
CA ALA A 318 -14.66 -4.62 -8.88
C ALA A 318 -16.09 -4.65 -8.29
N THR A 319 -16.33 -5.61 -7.40
CA THR A 319 -17.62 -5.73 -6.70
C THR A 319 -17.83 -4.62 -5.67
N THR A 320 -16.80 -4.32 -4.85
CA THR A 320 -16.88 -3.32 -3.78
C THR A 320 -17.22 -1.95 -4.30
N TYR A 321 -16.53 -1.54 -5.35
CA TYR A 321 -16.68 -0.23 -5.97
C TYR A 321 -17.67 -0.26 -7.13
N ARG A 322 -18.39 -1.38 -7.33
CA ARG A 322 -19.38 -1.54 -8.41
C ARG A 322 -18.82 -1.01 -9.74
N ALA A 323 -17.60 -1.44 -10.06
CA ALA A 323 -16.89 -0.99 -11.23
C ALA A 323 -17.57 -1.50 -12.51
N ALA A 324 -17.80 -0.61 -13.47
CA ALA A 324 -18.31 -1.01 -14.79
C ALA A 324 -17.21 -1.65 -15.64
N ALA A 325 -15.97 -1.19 -15.47
CA ALA A 325 -14.81 -1.76 -16.12
C ALA A 325 -13.58 -1.79 -15.20
N VAL A 326 -12.63 -2.68 -15.49
CA VAL A 326 -11.36 -2.82 -14.77
C VAL A 326 -10.21 -2.69 -15.76
N LEU A 327 -9.26 -1.82 -15.45
CA LEU A 327 -7.98 -1.67 -16.12
C LEU A 327 -6.88 -2.28 -15.26
N PRO A 328 -6.34 -3.46 -15.60
CA PRO A 328 -5.14 -3.98 -14.96
C PRO A 328 -3.91 -3.17 -15.39
N PHE A 329 -3.19 -2.59 -14.42
CA PHE A 329 -1.98 -1.82 -14.70
C PHE A 329 -1.01 -1.93 -13.51
N ALA A 330 -0.03 -1.03 -13.32
CA ALA A 330 0.92 -1.03 -12.20
C ALA A 330 1.59 -2.40 -11.94
N SER A 331 1.83 -3.17 -13.02
CA SER A 331 2.54 -4.47 -12.97
C SER A 331 3.46 -4.68 -14.17
N HIS A 332 3.68 -3.64 -14.97
CA HIS A 332 4.45 -3.69 -16.21
C HIS A 332 5.93 -3.39 -15.98
N PHE A 333 6.65 -4.33 -15.35
CA PHE A 333 8.10 -4.22 -15.10
C PHE A 333 8.81 -5.55 -15.31
N ALA A 334 10.13 -5.51 -15.42
CA ALA A 334 11.02 -6.68 -15.39
C ALA A 334 12.22 -6.41 -14.49
N LEU A 335 12.72 -7.46 -13.83
CA LEU A 335 14.03 -7.46 -13.23
C LEU A 335 15.07 -7.66 -14.35
N TRP A 336 16.04 -6.77 -14.47
CA TRP A 336 17.00 -6.80 -15.58
C TRP A 336 18.45 -7.00 -15.11
N HIS A 337 18.73 -6.78 -13.82
CA HIS A 337 20.07 -6.90 -13.25
C HIS A 337 20.47 -8.37 -13.13
N GLU A 338 21.75 -8.67 -13.38
CA GLU A 338 22.28 -10.05 -13.37
C GLU A 338 22.09 -10.75 -12.01
N ASP A 339 22.24 -10.02 -10.91
CA ASP A 339 22.00 -10.55 -9.55
C ASP A 339 20.56 -11.00 -9.30
N HIS A 340 19.61 -10.56 -10.15
CA HIS A 340 18.19 -10.83 -10.01
C HIS A 340 17.65 -11.85 -11.04
N GLU A 341 18.47 -12.31 -11.98
CA GLU A 341 18.06 -13.26 -13.02
C GLU A 341 17.49 -14.55 -12.44
N VAL A 342 18.06 -15.03 -11.34
CA VAL A 342 17.57 -16.22 -10.63
C VAL A 342 16.13 -16.04 -10.12
N TYR A 343 15.79 -14.85 -9.64
CA TYR A 343 14.44 -14.53 -9.15
C TYR A 343 13.47 -14.38 -10.32
N ALA A 344 13.86 -13.66 -11.36
CA ALA A 344 13.08 -13.47 -12.56
C ALA A 344 12.69 -14.80 -13.23
N ALA A 345 13.60 -15.77 -13.25
CA ALA A 345 13.37 -17.09 -13.84
C ALA A 345 12.34 -17.94 -13.05
N MET A 346 12.22 -17.74 -11.75
CA MET A 346 11.29 -18.49 -10.89
C MET A 346 9.95 -17.78 -10.67
N MET A 347 9.89 -16.47 -10.94
CA MET A 347 8.75 -15.62 -10.61
C MET A 347 7.56 -15.90 -11.54
N LYS A 348 6.45 -16.36 -10.96
CA LYS A 348 5.18 -16.40 -11.65
C LYS A 348 4.55 -15.00 -11.68
N ARG A 349 3.91 -14.66 -12.79
CA ARG A 349 3.18 -13.41 -12.98
C ARG A 349 1.79 -13.69 -13.55
N ASN A 350 0.81 -12.94 -13.10
CA ASN A 350 -0.52 -12.97 -13.69
C ASN A 350 -0.51 -12.30 -15.06
N THR A 351 -1.36 -12.79 -15.93
CA THR A 351 -1.63 -12.27 -17.27
C THR A 351 -2.97 -11.54 -17.31
N LEU A 352 -3.23 -10.79 -18.38
CA LEU A 352 -4.56 -10.18 -18.61
C LEU A 352 -5.65 -11.24 -18.78
N GLU A 353 -5.31 -12.44 -19.26
CA GLU A 353 -6.27 -13.55 -19.34
C GLU A 353 -6.65 -14.11 -17.95
N ASP A 354 -5.69 -14.18 -17.03
CA ASP A 354 -5.99 -14.51 -15.63
C ASP A 354 -6.93 -13.49 -15.00
N VAL A 355 -6.73 -12.20 -15.28
CA VAL A 355 -7.64 -11.13 -14.81
C VAL A 355 -9.02 -11.28 -15.45
N ARG A 356 -9.11 -11.58 -16.75
CA ARG A 356 -10.38 -11.83 -17.45
C ARG A 356 -11.15 -12.97 -16.77
N ALA A 357 -10.47 -14.06 -16.45
CA ALA A 357 -11.06 -15.19 -15.74
C ALA A 357 -11.55 -14.79 -14.34
N ALA A 358 -10.75 -14.00 -13.59
CA ALA A 358 -11.10 -13.54 -12.24
C ALA A 358 -12.31 -12.60 -12.22
N LEU A 359 -12.54 -11.82 -13.28
CA LEU A 359 -13.69 -10.92 -13.38
C LEU A 359 -15.00 -11.65 -13.72
N THR A 360 -14.97 -12.93 -14.04
CA THR A 360 -16.17 -13.70 -14.36
C THR A 360 -17.17 -13.64 -13.20
N GLY A 361 -18.39 -13.19 -13.48
CA GLY A 361 -19.48 -13.07 -12.50
C GLY A 361 -19.46 -11.79 -11.65
N THR A 362 -18.48 -10.88 -11.84
CA THR A 362 -18.47 -9.57 -11.16
C THR A 362 -19.36 -8.53 -11.86
N GLY A 363 -19.63 -8.72 -13.15
CA GLY A 363 -20.33 -7.76 -14.00
C GLY A 363 -19.41 -6.68 -14.59
N ALA A 364 -18.15 -6.60 -14.20
CA ALA A 364 -17.19 -5.64 -14.73
C ALA A 364 -16.53 -6.15 -16.03
N ASN A 365 -16.32 -5.23 -16.99
CA ASN A 365 -15.62 -5.52 -18.22
C ASN A 365 -14.11 -5.35 -18.06
N LEU A 366 -13.30 -6.18 -18.72
CA LEU A 366 -11.86 -5.99 -18.78
C LEU A 366 -11.51 -4.93 -19.85
N VAL A 367 -10.78 -3.89 -19.47
CA VAL A 367 -10.09 -2.97 -20.39
C VAL A 367 -8.68 -3.51 -20.58
N ASP A 368 -8.49 -4.25 -21.65
CA ASP A 368 -7.27 -5.01 -21.97
C ASP A 368 -6.25 -4.09 -22.66
N LEU A 369 -5.53 -3.26 -21.87
CA LEU A 369 -4.45 -2.42 -22.36
C LEU A 369 -3.09 -3.01 -22.01
N MET A 370 -2.19 -2.87 -22.96
CA MET A 370 -0.76 -3.01 -22.75
C MET A 370 -0.09 -1.64 -22.95
N PRO A 371 1.09 -1.38 -22.36
CA PRO A 371 1.82 -0.15 -22.62
C PRO A 371 1.90 0.20 -24.11
N GLY A 372 1.50 1.43 -24.44
CA GLY A 372 1.36 1.95 -25.81
C GLY A 372 -0.07 1.90 -26.38
N ASP A 373 -1.02 1.20 -25.75
CA ASP A 373 -2.42 1.16 -26.21
C ASP A 373 -3.24 2.32 -25.66
N ALA A 374 -4.25 2.73 -26.42
CA ALA A 374 -5.23 3.73 -26.01
C ALA A 374 -6.65 3.16 -26.03
N TRP A 375 -7.44 3.45 -25.00
CA TRP A 375 -8.84 3.09 -24.90
C TRP A 375 -9.74 4.32 -25.03
N HIS A 376 -10.64 4.28 -26.00
CA HIS A 376 -11.67 5.31 -26.19
C HIS A 376 -12.92 4.92 -25.40
N ALA A 377 -13.09 5.50 -24.23
CA ALA A 377 -14.11 5.09 -23.27
C ALA A 377 -15.54 5.19 -23.82
N GLY A 378 -15.83 6.22 -24.64
CA GLY A 378 -17.16 6.44 -25.22
C GLY A 378 -17.60 5.37 -26.24
N THR A 379 -16.64 4.70 -26.88
CA THR A 379 -16.89 3.66 -27.89
C THR A 379 -16.50 2.26 -27.41
N GLY A 380 -15.72 2.17 -26.35
CA GLY A 380 -15.08 0.92 -25.90
C GLY A 380 -13.94 0.43 -26.81
N MET A 381 -13.58 1.20 -27.84
CA MET A 381 -12.56 0.81 -28.81
C MET A 381 -11.16 0.92 -28.21
N ILE A 382 -10.33 -0.08 -28.44
CA ILE A 382 -8.91 -0.06 -28.10
C ILE A 382 -8.10 0.15 -29.40
N ALA A 383 -7.36 1.26 -29.45
CA ALA A 383 -6.34 1.50 -30.45
C ALA A 383 -5.03 0.87 -29.98
N ARG A 384 -4.56 -0.15 -30.70
CA ARG A 384 -3.31 -0.83 -30.36
C ARG A 384 -2.11 0.01 -30.79
N GLY A 385 -1.27 0.36 -29.84
CA GLY A 385 -0.05 1.12 -30.09
C GLY A 385 1.11 0.30 -30.61
N SER A 386 2.16 1.00 -31.02
CA SER A 386 3.41 0.36 -31.41
C SER A 386 4.10 -0.28 -30.20
N ARG A 387 4.61 -1.49 -30.35
CA ARG A 387 5.42 -2.16 -29.32
C ARG A 387 6.89 -1.89 -29.60
N VAL A 388 7.58 -1.38 -28.59
CA VAL A 388 9.03 -1.24 -28.65
C VAL A 388 9.64 -2.59 -28.28
N SER A 389 10.36 -3.19 -29.24
CA SER A 389 11.08 -4.45 -29.02
C SER A 389 12.56 -4.25 -28.70
N ALA A 390 12.99 -2.99 -28.54
CA ALA A 390 14.39 -2.70 -28.21
C ALA A 390 14.73 -3.27 -26.82
N PRO A 391 15.89 -3.91 -26.68
CA PRO A 391 16.36 -4.31 -25.36
C PRO A 391 16.63 -3.08 -24.50
N PHE A 392 16.56 -3.27 -23.16
CA PHE A 392 16.94 -2.21 -22.23
C PHE A 392 18.36 -1.72 -22.53
N ASP A 393 18.59 -0.43 -22.38
CA ASP A 393 19.95 0.12 -22.35
C ASP A 393 20.63 -0.28 -21.03
N ARG A 394 21.20 -1.47 -21.00
CA ARG A 394 21.85 -2.04 -19.80
C ARG A 394 22.99 -1.15 -19.31
N GLN A 395 23.68 -0.44 -20.20
CA GLN A 395 24.78 0.46 -19.80
C GLN A 395 24.25 1.71 -19.10
N ALA A 396 23.20 2.33 -19.64
CA ALA A 396 22.54 3.47 -19.00
C ALA A 396 21.91 3.08 -17.67
N PHE A 397 21.32 1.89 -17.59
CA PHE A 397 20.71 1.40 -16.35
C PHE A 397 21.77 1.08 -15.29
N ALA A 398 22.89 0.47 -15.66
CA ALA A 398 24.03 0.24 -14.76
C ALA A 398 24.62 1.57 -14.25
N ALA A 399 24.66 2.60 -15.08
CA ALA A 399 25.14 3.93 -14.68
C ALA A 399 24.22 4.64 -13.66
N ALA A 400 22.95 4.23 -13.54
CA ALA A 400 22.01 4.75 -12.56
C ALA A 400 22.11 4.05 -11.17
N PHE A 401 22.91 3.00 -11.07
CA PHE A 401 23.13 2.29 -9.81
C PHE A 401 23.96 3.15 -8.84
N PRO A 402 23.62 3.19 -7.53
CA PRO A 402 24.40 3.93 -6.54
C PRO A 402 25.85 3.41 -6.44
N THR A 403 26.81 4.34 -6.36
CA THR A 403 28.25 3.98 -6.31
C THR A 403 28.94 4.43 -5.03
N ASP A 404 28.30 5.23 -4.18
CA ASP A 404 28.87 5.69 -2.92
C ASP A 404 28.88 4.57 -1.87
N GLU A 405 30.06 4.06 -1.54
CA GLU A 405 30.29 3.02 -0.53
C GLU A 405 31.01 3.56 0.72
N SER A 406 30.93 4.89 0.95
CA SER A 406 31.70 5.55 2.02
C SER A 406 31.00 5.56 3.37
N LEU A 407 29.85 4.87 3.54
CA LEU A 407 29.15 4.77 4.82
C LEU A 407 30.07 4.12 5.88
N SER A 408 30.18 4.79 7.03
CA SER A 408 30.91 4.26 8.18
C SER A 408 29.97 3.56 9.17
N ASN A 409 30.55 2.70 10.02
CA ASN A 409 29.82 2.09 11.13
C ASN A 409 29.21 3.15 12.06
N ASP A 410 29.94 4.25 12.33
CA ASP A 410 29.48 5.32 13.22
C ASP A 410 28.26 6.06 12.66
N GLU A 411 28.22 6.29 11.35
CA GLU A 411 27.03 6.88 10.69
C GLU A 411 25.82 5.96 10.81
N LEU A 412 26.00 4.65 10.56
CA LEU A 412 24.90 3.68 10.70
C LEU A 412 24.46 3.55 12.15
N VAL A 413 25.37 3.53 13.12
CA VAL A 413 25.04 3.56 14.55
C VAL A 413 24.22 4.80 14.89
N THR A 414 24.65 5.97 14.43
CA THR A 414 23.93 7.24 14.65
C THR A 414 22.51 7.16 14.07
N TYR A 415 22.37 6.63 12.86
CA TYR A 415 21.05 6.43 12.21
C TYR A 415 20.17 5.50 13.04
N LEU A 416 20.68 4.33 13.47
CA LEU A 416 19.92 3.35 14.23
C LEU A 416 19.52 3.86 15.63
N LEU A 417 20.38 4.63 16.29
CA LEU A 417 20.05 5.21 17.61
C LEU A 417 18.96 6.28 17.55
N ARG A 418 18.68 6.89 16.37
CA ARG A 418 17.50 7.76 16.17
C ARG A 418 16.19 7.02 16.45
N LEU A 419 16.15 5.70 16.26
CA LEU A 419 14.97 4.88 16.55
C LEU A 419 14.53 4.96 18.01
N ASN A 420 15.43 5.30 18.93
CA ASN A 420 15.09 5.53 20.36
C ASN A 420 14.25 6.79 20.60
N GLN A 421 14.12 7.65 19.59
CA GLN A 421 13.42 8.93 19.70
C GLN A 421 12.01 8.88 19.09
N VAL A 422 11.60 7.72 18.54
CA VAL A 422 10.31 7.57 17.89
C VAL A 422 9.34 6.74 18.74
N PRO A 423 8.04 7.08 18.76
CA PRO A 423 7.04 6.37 19.59
C PRO A 423 6.92 4.88 19.28
N GLU A 424 7.20 4.49 18.05
CA GLU A 424 7.12 3.12 17.56
C GLU A 424 8.04 2.15 18.31
N ILE A 425 9.09 2.67 18.97
CA ILE A 425 10.01 1.83 19.78
C ILE A 425 9.27 1.07 20.88
N GLY A 426 8.23 1.67 21.47
CA GLY A 426 7.39 1.03 22.50
C GLY A 426 6.46 -0.06 21.99
N LEU A 427 6.36 -0.23 20.67
CA LEU A 427 5.51 -1.24 20.02
C LEU A 427 6.31 -2.42 19.47
N CYS A 428 7.64 -2.33 19.51
CA CYS A 428 8.52 -3.36 19.00
C CYS A 428 8.76 -4.44 20.04
N GLU A 429 8.74 -5.69 19.60
CA GLU A 429 9.10 -6.86 20.40
C GLU A 429 10.61 -6.87 20.68
N ASP A 430 11.04 -7.57 21.72
CA ASP A 430 12.45 -7.80 21.98
C ASP A 430 13.07 -8.64 20.86
N LEU A 431 14.06 -8.06 20.14
CA LEU A 431 14.68 -8.64 18.95
C LEU A 431 16.16 -8.33 18.89
N THR A 432 16.93 -9.23 18.25
CA THR A 432 18.27 -8.96 17.78
C THR A 432 18.28 -8.82 16.25
N VAL A 433 18.96 -7.80 15.76
CA VAL A 433 19.04 -7.48 14.32
C VAL A 433 20.51 -7.34 13.93
N ARG A 434 20.88 -7.92 12.78
CA ARG A 434 22.17 -7.71 12.14
C ARG A 434 21.97 -7.08 10.78
N ILE A 435 22.78 -6.06 10.48
CA ILE A 435 22.81 -5.39 9.18
C ILE A 435 24.21 -5.47 8.61
N THR A 436 24.33 -5.96 7.38
CA THR A 436 25.60 -6.09 6.65
C THR A 436 25.51 -5.33 5.33
N GLY A 437 26.34 -4.31 5.15
CA GLY A 437 26.61 -3.63 3.88
C GLY A 437 27.82 -4.25 3.20
N ARG A 438 27.63 -4.86 2.03
CA ARG A 438 28.71 -5.50 1.25
C ARG A 438 29.29 -4.51 0.25
N PRO A 439 30.58 -4.15 0.31
CA PRO A 439 31.20 -3.32 -0.71
C PRO A 439 31.45 -4.11 -2.00
N ALA A 440 31.38 -3.43 -3.15
CA ALA A 440 31.76 -3.99 -4.44
C ALA A 440 33.29 -4.05 -4.63
N ALA A 441 34.00 -3.15 -3.98
CA ALA A 441 35.47 -3.05 -4.04
C ALA A 441 36.09 -3.34 -2.66
N ALA A 442 37.40 -3.19 -2.54
CA ALA A 442 38.19 -3.48 -1.33
C ALA A 442 37.98 -2.47 -0.17
N HIS A 443 36.78 -1.97 0.01
CA HIS A 443 36.38 -1.18 1.17
C HIS A 443 36.01 -2.09 2.35
N PRO A 444 36.19 -1.65 3.61
CA PRO A 444 35.72 -2.40 4.75
C PRO A 444 34.18 -2.54 4.68
N ALA A 445 33.70 -3.75 4.88
CA ALA A 445 32.25 -3.98 5.00
C ALA A 445 31.72 -3.28 6.25
N VAL A 446 30.52 -2.72 6.16
CA VAL A 446 29.74 -2.31 7.34
C VAL A 446 29.04 -3.56 7.86
N ASP A 447 29.25 -3.91 9.12
CA ASP A 447 28.61 -5.08 9.75
C ASP A 447 28.35 -4.77 11.22
N LEU A 448 27.10 -4.60 11.57
CA LEU A 448 26.66 -4.20 12.90
C LEU A 448 25.52 -5.10 13.38
N ALA A 449 25.48 -5.30 14.70
CA ALA A 449 24.35 -5.91 15.36
C ALA A 449 23.81 -5.02 16.48
N PHE A 450 22.50 -5.02 16.66
CA PHE A 450 21.83 -4.33 17.73
C PHE A 450 20.70 -5.15 18.31
N ALA A 451 20.34 -4.87 19.55
CA ALA A 451 19.15 -5.42 20.19
C ALA A 451 18.11 -4.33 20.38
N ILE A 452 16.86 -4.69 20.22
CA ILE A 452 15.71 -3.95 20.70
C ILE A 452 15.27 -4.67 21.97
N THR A 453 15.37 -4.01 23.11
CA THR A 453 15.02 -4.63 24.39
C THR A 453 14.39 -3.58 25.29
N ALA A 454 13.24 -3.92 25.87
CA ALA A 454 12.48 -3.04 26.76
C ALA A 454 12.24 -1.64 26.15
N GLY A 455 11.89 -1.58 24.87
CA GLY A 455 11.62 -0.32 24.16
C GLY A 455 12.87 0.55 23.92
N CYS A 456 14.05 -0.07 23.76
CA CYS A 456 15.28 0.64 23.52
C CYS A 456 16.19 -0.11 22.54
N VAL A 457 16.69 0.60 21.51
CA VAL A 457 17.74 0.12 20.61
C VAL A 457 19.09 0.27 21.30
N ARG A 458 19.85 -0.82 21.38
CA ARG A 458 21.21 -0.87 21.93
C ARG A 458 22.14 -1.59 20.96
N MET A 459 23.27 -1.00 20.67
CA MET A 459 24.31 -1.68 19.88
C MET A 459 24.89 -2.84 20.70
N LEU A 460 25.21 -3.93 20.00
CA LEU A 460 25.86 -5.09 20.61
C LEU A 460 27.38 -4.98 20.42
N ASP A 461 28.16 -5.23 21.48
CA ASP A 461 29.62 -5.22 21.45
C ASP A 461 30.18 -6.45 20.71
N ALA A 462 29.40 -7.52 20.59
CA ALA A 462 29.76 -8.74 19.89
C ALA A 462 28.64 -9.19 18.95
N MET A 463 29.03 -9.79 17.83
CA MET A 463 28.07 -10.38 16.90
C MET A 463 27.37 -11.57 17.55
N PRO A 464 26.03 -11.64 17.49
CA PRO A 464 25.30 -12.79 17.98
C PRO A 464 25.54 -14.01 17.07
N ASP A 465 25.59 -15.21 17.63
CA ASP A 465 25.67 -16.44 16.83
C ASP A 465 24.53 -16.53 15.82
N ARG A 466 23.36 -16.04 16.20
CA ARG A 466 22.18 -15.91 15.33
C ARG A 466 21.32 -14.74 15.76
N ALA A 467 21.05 -13.85 14.83
CA ALA A 467 20.08 -12.74 15.04
C ALA A 467 18.65 -13.19 14.68
N ASN A 468 17.65 -12.53 15.26
CA ASN A 468 16.26 -12.73 14.88
C ASN A 468 16.00 -12.27 13.44
N ILE A 469 16.67 -11.18 13.05
CA ILE A 469 16.60 -10.64 11.68
C ILE A 469 18.03 -10.36 11.22
N THR A 470 18.40 -10.87 10.06
CA THR A 470 19.64 -10.51 9.37
C THR A 470 19.30 -9.89 8.03
N MET A 471 19.85 -8.72 7.76
CA MET A 471 19.70 -7.98 6.52
C MET A 471 21.07 -7.81 5.86
N THR A 472 21.16 -8.15 4.58
CA THR A 472 22.41 -8.02 3.82
C THR A 472 22.14 -7.39 2.47
N MET A 473 22.84 -6.30 2.14
CA MET A 473 22.65 -5.57 0.89
C MET A 473 23.98 -4.97 0.39
N PRO A 474 24.06 -4.47 -0.86
CA PRO A 474 25.20 -3.67 -1.33
C PRO A 474 25.41 -2.45 -0.44
N LEU A 475 26.70 -2.15 -0.14
CA LEU A 475 27.05 -1.03 0.74
C LEU A 475 26.60 0.31 0.16
N SER A 476 26.68 0.48 -1.15
CA SER A 476 26.21 1.69 -1.84
C SER A 476 24.71 1.96 -1.65
N ILE A 477 23.88 0.92 -1.66
CA ILE A 477 22.44 1.04 -1.39
C ILE A 477 22.19 1.37 0.09
N LEU A 478 22.87 0.68 1.01
CA LEU A 478 22.79 0.99 2.43
C LEU A 478 23.20 2.45 2.70
N THR A 479 24.25 2.93 2.02
CA THR A 479 24.69 4.33 2.10
C THR A 479 23.57 5.29 1.67
N ALA A 480 22.94 5.04 0.53
CA ALA A 480 21.86 5.87 0.02
C ALA A 480 20.65 5.87 0.97
N VAL A 481 20.22 4.71 1.46
CA VAL A 481 19.10 4.61 2.42
C VAL A 481 19.38 5.41 3.69
N VAL A 482 20.59 5.30 4.25
CA VAL A 482 20.94 5.95 5.52
C VAL A 482 21.14 7.47 5.38
N ARG A 483 21.81 7.92 4.31
CA ARG A 483 22.14 9.35 4.14
C ARG A 483 20.99 10.19 3.60
N ASP A 484 20.19 9.60 2.72
CA ASP A 484 19.08 10.31 2.09
C ASP A 484 17.74 10.09 2.83
N ASP A 485 17.77 9.39 3.97
CA ASP A 485 16.56 8.96 4.71
C ASP A 485 15.51 8.33 3.77
N LEU A 486 15.95 7.47 2.86
CA LEU A 486 15.02 6.79 1.93
C LEU A 486 14.23 5.71 2.66
N SER A 487 13.10 5.34 2.08
CA SER A 487 12.37 4.16 2.54
C SER A 487 13.24 2.91 2.35
N TRP A 488 13.28 2.04 3.36
CA TRP A 488 13.89 0.73 3.24
C TRP A 488 13.22 -0.13 2.16
N ASP A 489 11.96 0.21 1.80
CA ASP A 489 11.23 -0.43 0.72
C ASP A 489 11.92 -0.28 -0.63
N GLU A 490 12.54 0.83 -0.92
CA GLU A 490 13.30 1.00 -2.16
C GLU A 490 14.33 -0.14 -2.36
N ALA A 491 14.99 -0.57 -1.27
CA ALA A 491 15.93 -1.68 -1.30
C ALA A 491 15.22 -3.05 -1.31
N PHE A 492 14.06 -3.17 -0.62
CA PHE A 492 13.32 -4.43 -0.51
C PHE A 492 12.57 -4.76 -1.78
N ILE A 493 11.83 -3.80 -2.33
CA ILE A 493 11.12 -3.91 -3.61
C ILE A 493 12.14 -4.08 -4.75
N GLY A 494 13.30 -3.41 -4.64
CA GLY A 494 14.42 -3.55 -5.56
C GLY A 494 15.17 -4.89 -5.48
N TYR A 495 14.77 -5.84 -4.62
CA TYR A 495 15.41 -7.16 -4.46
C TYR A 495 16.88 -7.10 -3.99
N TRP A 496 17.35 -5.95 -3.53
CA TRP A 496 18.73 -5.75 -3.11
C TRP A 496 19.01 -6.24 -1.70
N CYS A 497 17.99 -6.29 -0.83
CA CYS A 497 18.13 -6.73 0.54
C CYS A 497 17.82 -8.21 0.69
N ARG A 498 18.83 -9.01 1.04
CA ARG A 498 18.64 -10.41 1.44
C ARG A 498 18.28 -10.47 2.92
N PHE A 499 17.22 -11.22 3.21
CA PHE A 499 16.70 -11.42 4.56
C PHE A 499 16.93 -12.83 5.04
N ASP A 500 17.36 -12.96 6.30
CA ASP A 500 17.17 -14.16 7.11
C ASP A 500 16.39 -13.80 8.35
N ARG A 501 15.46 -14.65 8.76
CA ARG A 501 14.59 -14.40 9.90
C ARG A 501 14.40 -15.68 10.71
N HIS A 502 14.70 -15.62 12.02
CA HIS A 502 14.60 -16.76 12.89
C HIS A 502 14.06 -16.38 14.29
N PRO A 503 12.96 -17.01 14.77
CA PRO A 503 12.07 -17.90 14.00
C PRO A 503 11.40 -17.18 12.81
N ASN A 504 10.84 -17.92 11.86
CA ASN A 504 10.14 -17.34 10.72
C ASN A 504 8.79 -16.72 11.17
N VAL A 505 8.86 -15.57 11.83
CA VAL A 505 7.71 -14.80 12.33
C VAL A 505 7.78 -13.38 11.78
N TYR A 506 6.64 -12.85 11.36
CA TYR A 506 6.57 -11.45 10.93
C TYR A 506 6.48 -10.52 12.14
N HIS A 507 7.46 -9.65 12.31
CA HIS A 507 7.55 -8.69 13.40
C HIS A 507 7.01 -7.33 12.96
N ALA A 508 5.71 -7.12 13.11
CA ALA A 508 5.05 -5.88 12.68
C ALA A 508 5.62 -4.64 13.41
N GLY A 509 5.92 -4.75 14.70
CA GLY A 509 6.52 -3.68 15.50
C GLY A 509 7.89 -3.26 14.98
N PHE A 510 8.72 -4.25 14.60
CA PHE A 510 10.04 -3.98 14.00
C PHE A 510 9.93 -3.17 12.70
N TRP A 511 9.06 -3.58 11.77
CA TRP A 511 8.91 -2.88 10.49
C TRP A 511 8.43 -1.45 10.67
N ARG A 512 7.51 -1.23 11.62
CA ARG A 512 7.08 0.12 12.01
C ARG A 512 8.24 0.97 12.47
N LEU A 513 8.96 0.46 13.46
CA LEU A 513 10.10 1.14 14.03
C LEU A 513 11.16 1.47 12.96
N PHE A 514 11.45 0.49 12.10
CA PHE A 514 12.51 0.60 11.11
C PHE A 514 12.20 1.63 10.01
N GLN A 515 10.93 1.82 9.69
CA GLN A 515 10.46 2.84 8.75
C GLN A 515 10.19 4.21 9.42
N ALA A 516 10.19 4.29 10.73
CA ALA A 516 9.84 5.51 11.43
C ALA A 516 10.70 6.73 11.04
N PRO A 517 12.02 6.65 10.81
CA PRO A 517 12.80 7.79 10.32
C PRO A 517 12.28 8.35 9.00
N TYR A 518 11.85 7.48 8.08
CA TYR A 518 11.25 7.88 6.83
C TYR A 518 9.91 8.58 7.01
N PHE A 519 9.06 8.11 7.94
CA PHE A 519 7.75 8.67 8.23
C PHE A 519 7.75 9.84 9.23
N GLN A 520 8.91 10.21 9.78
CA GLN A 520 8.98 11.34 10.71
C GLN A 520 8.42 12.62 10.09
N LYS A 521 7.49 13.25 10.79
CA LYS A 521 6.97 14.59 10.45
C LYS A 521 8.07 15.61 10.65
N ALA A 522 8.21 16.53 9.70
CA ALA A 522 8.88 17.79 10.02
C ALA A 522 8.13 18.42 11.22
N PRO A 523 8.83 18.89 12.27
CA PRO A 523 8.14 19.49 13.40
C PRO A 523 7.31 20.67 12.88
N ARG A 524 5.98 20.60 12.99
CA ARG A 524 5.15 21.78 12.88
C ARG A 524 5.60 22.71 14.00
N LEU A 525 5.97 23.93 13.67
CA LEU A 525 6.12 24.99 14.65
C LEU A 525 4.73 25.23 15.26
N GLN A 526 4.42 24.52 16.34
CA GLN A 526 3.21 24.77 17.13
C GLN A 526 3.49 25.99 18.00
N THR A 527 2.55 26.92 18.01
CA THR A 527 2.58 28.00 19.02
C THR A 527 2.29 27.37 20.40
N ALA A 528 2.90 27.92 21.45
CA ALA A 528 2.77 27.38 22.82
C ALA A 528 1.31 27.30 23.33
N ALA A 529 0.35 28.00 22.71
CA ALA A 529 -1.08 27.94 23.03
C ALA A 529 -1.80 26.74 22.36
N GLU A 530 -1.28 26.21 21.24
CA GLU A 530 -1.84 25.03 20.56
C GLU A 530 -1.38 23.72 21.19
N ALA A 531 -0.34 23.76 22.02
CA ALA A 531 0.28 22.58 22.63
C ALA A 531 -0.51 21.98 23.82
N THR A 532 -1.56 22.65 24.32
CA THR A 532 -2.20 22.26 25.58
C THR A 532 -3.62 21.72 25.47
N ALA A 533 -4.31 21.91 24.35
CA ALA A 533 -5.68 21.39 24.18
C ALA A 533 -5.76 20.44 22.98
N ILE A 534 -6.32 19.25 23.23
CA ILE A 534 -6.63 18.30 22.17
C ILE A 534 -7.71 18.93 21.26
N ASN A 535 -7.47 18.95 19.96
CA ASN A 535 -8.40 19.43 18.96
C ASN A 535 -8.50 18.42 17.79
N ARG A 536 -9.39 18.66 16.83
CA ARG A 536 -9.60 17.75 15.69
C ARG A 536 -8.36 17.48 14.84
N HIS A 537 -7.42 18.41 14.84
CA HIS A 537 -6.16 18.33 14.10
C HIS A 537 -5.00 17.77 14.94
N SER A 538 -5.24 17.45 16.22
CA SER A 538 -4.23 16.84 17.06
C SER A 538 -3.85 15.46 16.51
N PRO A 539 -2.53 15.18 16.37
CA PRO A 539 -2.07 13.85 15.93
C PRO A 539 -2.49 12.78 16.93
N VAL A 540 -3.08 11.70 16.45
CA VAL A 540 -3.55 10.60 17.29
C VAL A 540 -2.40 10.00 18.12
N ALA A 541 -1.22 9.83 17.51
CA ALA A 541 -0.03 9.34 18.23
C ALA A 541 0.31 10.21 19.43
N GLN A 542 0.37 11.53 19.23
CA GLN A 542 0.69 12.47 20.29
C GLN A 542 -0.33 12.41 21.44
N VAL A 543 -1.63 12.27 21.11
CA VAL A 543 -2.71 12.13 22.08
C VAL A 543 -2.56 10.83 22.87
N LEU A 544 -2.24 9.73 22.21
CA LEU A 544 -2.02 8.43 22.85
C LEU A 544 -0.74 8.42 23.70
N GLU A 545 0.34 9.04 23.21
CA GLU A 545 1.61 9.16 23.95
C GLU A 545 1.44 9.98 25.23
N THR A 546 0.73 11.10 25.14
CA THR A 546 0.57 12.03 26.27
C THR A 546 -0.44 11.49 27.30
N HIS A 547 -1.51 10.84 26.86
CA HIS A 547 -2.65 10.48 27.70
C HIS A 547 -2.89 8.96 27.80
N GLY A 548 -2.08 8.15 27.14
CA GLY A 548 -1.99 6.69 27.28
C GLY A 548 -3.33 5.96 27.22
N ALA A 549 -3.55 5.07 28.19
CA ALA A 549 -4.73 4.22 28.26
C ALA A 549 -6.06 5.01 28.40
N ALA A 550 -6.03 6.24 28.90
CA ALA A 550 -7.23 7.06 29.00
C ALA A 550 -7.72 7.51 27.63
N ALA A 551 -6.81 7.97 26.76
CA ALA A 551 -7.11 8.34 25.39
C ALA A 551 -7.51 7.12 24.56
N ASP A 552 -6.81 5.99 24.69
CA ASP A 552 -7.13 4.75 23.97
C ASP A 552 -8.57 4.27 24.27
N ARG A 553 -8.99 4.32 25.54
CA ARG A 553 -10.37 3.96 25.92
C ARG A 553 -11.42 4.86 25.24
N VAL A 554 -11.14 6.16 25.12
CA VAL A 554 -12.04 7.10 24.44
C VAL A 554 -12.11 6.75 22.95
N LEU A 555 -10.97 6.64 22.28
CA LEU A 555 -10.90 6.34 20.86
C LEU A 555 -11.61 5.02 20.51
N ARG A 556 -11.37 3.96 21.29
CA ARG A 556 -12.03 2.66 21.10
C ARG A 556 -13.55 2.71 21.23
N ARG A 557 -14.09 3.51 22.15
CA ARG A 557 -15.55 3.69 22.28
C ARG A 557 -16.18 4.24 21.01
N HIS A 558 -15.44 5.02 20.26
CA HIS A 558 -15.88 5.58 18.98
C HIS A 558 -15.43 4.74 17.77
N GLY A 559 -14.96 3.50 17.98
CA GLY A 559 -14.55 2.60 16.90
C GLY A 559 -13.16 2.90 16.33
N LEU A 560 -12.37 3.74 17.02
CA LEU A 560 -11.02 4.12 16.61
C LEU A 560 -10.00 3.26 17.37
N TYR A 561 -9.47 2.25 16.73
CA TYR A 561 -8.46 1.34 17.32
C TYR A 561 -7.04 1.81 16.97
N CYS A 562 -6.71 3.01 17.41
CA CYS A 562 -5.49 3.70 17.00
C CYS A 562 -4.24 3.24 17.75
N LEU A 563 -4.35 2.65 18.94
CA LEU A 563 -3.19 2.14 19.67
C LEU A 563 -2.59 0.95 18.89
N GLY A 564 -1.34 1.12 18.46
CA GLY A 564 -0.68 0.14 17.60
C GLY A 564 -1.10 0.20 16.13
N CYS A 565 -1.85 1.22 15.72
CA CYS A 565 -2.13 1.51 14.31
C CYS A 565 -1.04 2.42 13.73
N HIS A 566 -0.59 2.17 12.47
CA HIS A 566 0.42 2.99 11.81
C HIS A 566 -0.03 4.41 11.56
N HIS A 567 -1.28 4.54 11.10
CA HIS A 567 -1.88 5.81 10.81
C HIS A 567 -1.99 6.70 12.04
N SER A 568 -1.95 6.12 13.25
CA SER A 568 -1.92 6.92 14.48
C SER A 568 -0.72 7.85 14.58
N THR A 569 0.39 7.54 13.93
CA THR A 569 1.59 8.40 13.91
C THR A 569 1.43 9.60 12.98
N SER A 570 0.57 9.49 11.99
CA SER A 570 0.39 10.49 10.94
C SER A 570 -0.96 11.18 10.98
N ASP A 571 -1.99 10.48 11.47
CA ASP A 571 -3.34 10.96 11.38
C ASP A 571 -3.70 11.96 12.46
N SER A 572 -4.44 12.99 12.06
CA SER A 572 -5.23 13.76 13.01
C SER A 572 -6.43 12.95 13.50
N ILE A 573 -7.00 13.33 14.64
CA ILE A 573 -8.24 12.72 15.15
C ILE A 573 -9.35 12.78 14.09
N GLU A 574 -9.47 13.88 13.38
CA GLU A 574 -10.48 14.05 12.31
C GLU A 574 -10.24 13.07 11.16
N LEU A 575 -8.99 12.93 10.74
CA LEU A 575 -8.64 12.03 9.64
C LEU A 575 -8.85 10.57 10.03
N ALA A 576 -8.38 10.16 11.21
CA ALA A 576 -8.61 8.83 11.75
C ALA A 576 -10.12 8.51 11.86
N ALA A 577 -10.92 9.47 12.37
CA ALA A 577 -12.37 9.31 12.47
C ALA A 577 -13.02 9.12 11.09
N ARG A 578 -12.61 9.92 10.10
CA ARG A 578 -13.11 9.86 8.73
C ARG A 578 -12.78 8.51 8.07
N GLN A 579 -11.55 8.03 8.21
CA GLN A 579 -11.10 6.74 7.67
C GLN A 579 -11.84 5.54 8.30
N HIS A 580 -12.19 5.65 9.57
CA HIS A 580 -12.95 4.63 10.27
C HIS A 580 -14.47 4.77 10.08
N GLY A 581 -14.92 5.65 9.17
CA GLY A 581 -16.35 5.83 8.85
C GLY A 581 -17.17 6.49 9.96
N VAL A 582 -16.49 7.19 10.88
CA VAL A 582 -17.15 7.99 11.92
C VAL A 582 -17.74 9.25 11.29
N ASP A 583 -19.00 9.54 11.60
CA ASP A 583 -19.67 10.77 11.11
C ASP A 583 -18.84 12.00 11.51
N PRO A 584 -18.50 12.91 10.58
CA PRO A 584 -17.73 14.11 10.87
C PRO A 584 -18.27 14.97 12.03
N ARG A 585 -19.58 14.91 12.28
CA ARG A 585 -20.24 15.59 13.41
C ARG A 585 -19.87 14.98 14.77
N HIS A 586 -19.43 13.71 14.80
CA HIS A 586 -18.99 13.07 16.03
C HIS A 586 -17.54 13.39 16.41
N VAL A 587 -16.75 13.99 15.50
CA VAL A 587 -15.34 14.32 15.79
C VAL A 587 -15.24 15.29 16.96
N ASP A 588 -16.12 16.28 17.06
CA ASP A 588 -16.13 17.23 18.16
C ASP A 588 -16.50 16.57 19.51
N LEU A 589 -17.33 15.53 19.48
CA LEU A 589 -17.63 14.73 20.66
C LEU A 589 -16.39 13.92 21.10
N ILE A 590 -15.70 13.28 20.17
CA ILE A 590 -14.45 12.54 20.43
C ILE A 590 -13.43 13.49 21.07
N VAL A 591 -13.19 14.64 20.48
CA VAL A 591 -12.26 15.66 20.99
C VAL A 591 -12.67 16.12 22.40
N LYS A 592 -13.95 16.36 22.65
CA LYS A 592 -14.46 16.75 23.95
C LYS A 592 -14.23 15.67 25.02
N GLU A 593 -14.44 14.40 24.67
CA GLU A 593 -14.21 13.28 25.58
C GLU A 593 -12.72 13.04 25.82
N LEU A 594 -11.86 13.21 24.82
CA LEU A 594 -10.42 13.14 24.98
C LEU A 594 -9.90 14.23 25.92
N ASN A 595 -10.36 15.47 25.77
CA ASN A 595 -9.97 16.56 26.68
C ASN A 595 -10.47 16.31 28.13
N ARG A 596 -11.65 15.71 28.31
CA ARG A 596 -12.12 15.32 29.64
C ARG A 596 -11.26 14.21 30.25
N ALA A 597 -10.90 13.20 29.45
CA ALA A 597 -10.03 12.11 29.89
C ALA A 597 -8.62 12.62 30.21
N ALA A 598 -8.12 13.59 29.47
CA ALA A 598 -6.85 14.27 29.73
C ALA A 598 -6.86 15.08 31.04
N ALA A 599 -7.97 15.76 31.33
CA ALA A 599 -8.13 16.56 32.56
C ALA A 599 -8.39 15.70 33.83
N GLY A 600 -8.90 14.49 33.67
CA GLY A 600 -9.22 13.59 34.80
C GLY A 600 -8.14 12.54 35.12
N GLY A 601 -7.01 12.58 34.44
CA GLY A 601 -5.88 11.65 34.60
C GLY A 601 -4.79 12.11 35.56
N GLY A 602 -5.18 12.79 36.66
CA GLY A 602 -4.31 13.15 37.79
C GLY A 602 -4.57 12.28 38.99
#